data_5748f21a9a461150b79930e491f2be6f
#
_entry.id   5748f21a9a461150b79930e491f2be6f
#
_cell.length_a   1.000
_cell.length_b   1.000
_cell.length_c   1.000
_cell.angle_alpha   90.00
_cell.angle_beta   90.00
_cell.angle_gamma   90.00
#
_symmetry.space_group_name_H-M   'P 1'
#
loop_
_entity.id
_entity.type
_entity.pdbx_description
1 polymer ?
#
loop_
_entity_poly.entity_id
_entity_poly.type
_entity_poly.pdbx_seq_one_letter_code
_entity_poly.pdbx_strand_id
1 'polypeptide(L)'
;YVENTLRDVKWEDVGIYADEKDNAIILCLDKAYSFLKEDGSLSVWAPYYFSSLPVVHKEKYEASKIAPADGATLWTSNYNSSLETTASWGPYKLVEFEAGSHYKLEKNPNWYGWNMEQYKNQYNITAINCRKVEEFSTRWMGFLNGDYDDATLQTENVADYLDSKYVYFTSTSTGTFGMQLYSNLNVLKESENNNGILAIQEF
;
A
#
# COMPACT_ATOMS: atom_id res chain seq x y z
N TYR A 1 -5.23 -17.67 8.48
CA TYR A 1 -6.24 -17.79 7.44
C TYR A 1 -6.95 -19.10 7.61
N VAL A 2 -8.22 -19.06 7.96
CA VAL A 2 -9.03 -20.26 8.03
C VAL A 2 -9.76 -20.36 6.69
N GLU A 3 -9.19 -21.10 5.77
CA GLU A 3 -9.71 -21.32 4.40
C GLU A 3 -11.18 -21.72 4.35
N ASN A 4 -11.65 -22.38 5.40
CA ASN A 4 -13.04 -22.83 5.52
C ASN A 4 -14.07 -21.72 5.77
N THR A 5 -13.65 -20.58 6.31
CA THR A 5 -14.55 -19.49 6.67
C THR A 5 -15.03 -18.69 5.45
N LEU A 6 -14.22 -18.63 4.39
CA LEU A 6 -14.54 -17.85 3.19
C LEU A 6 -15.51 -18.60 2.24
N ARG A 7 -15.58 -19.93 2.34
CA ARG A 7 -16.43 -20.75 1.45
C ARG A 7 -17.91 -20.66 1.76
N ASP A 8 -18.26 -20.39 3.01
CA ASP A 8 -19.62 -20.38 3.49
C ASP A 8 -20.26 -18.99 3.45
N VAL A 9 -19.49 -17.96 3.08
CA VAL A 9 -20.00 -16.59 2.92
C VAL A 9 -20.67 -16.45 1.57
N LYS A 10 -21.97 -16.19 1.58
CA LYS A 10 -22.70 -15.87 0.36
C LYS A 10 -22.47 -14.41 0.00
N TRP A 11 -22.43 -14.12 -1.30
CA TRP A 11 -22.23 -12.74 -1.76
C TRP A 11 -23.29 -11.78 -1.22
N GLU A 12 -24.52 -12.25 -1.06
CA GLU A 12 -25.63 -11.47 -0.54
C GLU A 12 -25.41 -11.05 0.92
N ASP A 13 -24.57 -11.79 1.66
CA ASP A 13 -24.21 -11.48 3.06
C ASP A 13 -23.00 -10.49 3.14
N VAL A 14 -22.35 -10.20 2.01
CA VAL A 14 -21.28 -9.22 1.94
C VAL A 14 -21.90 -7.85 1.71
N GLY A 15 -21.68 -6.91 2.61
CA GLY A 15 -22.28 -5.59 2.58
C GLY A 15 -21.73 -4.66 1.47
N ILE A 16 -21.44 -5.19 0.27
CA ILE A 16 -20.95 -4.42 -0.88
C ILE A 16 -21.78 -4.79 -2.10
N TYR A 17 -22.43 -3.81 -2.72
CA TYR A 17 -23.17 -4.03 -3.97
C TYR A 17 -23.16 -2.80 -4.88
N ALA A 18 -23.40 -3.02 -6.17
CA ALA A 18 -23.51 -1.96 -7.14
C ALA A 18 -24.95 -1.45 -7.23
N ASP A 19 -25.11 -0.15 -7.25
CA ASP A 19 -26.35 0.51 -7.65
C ASP A 19 -26.17 1.06 -9.06
N GLU A 20 -26.69 0.33 -10.05
CA GLU A 20 -26.55 0.69 -11.46
C GLU A 20 -27.37 1.96 -11.81
N LYS A 21 -28.46 2.23 -11.07
CA LYS A 21 -29.29 3.40 -11.32
C LYS A 21 -28.54 4.69 -10.99
N ASP A 22 -27.87 4.71 -9.86
CA ASP A 22 -27.15 5.89 -9.36
C ASP A 22 -25.64 5.82 -9.70
N ASN A 23 -25.22 4.77 -10.44
CA ASN A 23 -23.81 4.51 -10.78
C ASN A 23 -22.90 4.58 -9.55
N ALA A 24 -23.33 3.92 -8.49
CA ALA A 24 -22.70 3.98 -7.17
C ALA A 24 -22.34 2.59 -6.65
N ILE A 25 -21.35 2.53 -5.76
CA ILE A 25 -21.05 1.36 -4.94
C ILE A 25 -21.62 1.63 -3.55
N ILE A 26 -22.49 0.75 -3.08
CA ILE A 26 -23.07 0.82 -1.74
C ILE A 26 -22.28 -0.06 -0.79
N LEU A 27 -21.86 0.51 0.32
CA LEU A 27 -21.21 -0.19 1.43
C LEU A 27 -22.16 -0.20 2.63
N CYS A 28 -22.58 -1.39 3.03
CA CYS A 28 -23.39 -1.59 4.24
C CYS A 28 -22.47 -2.04 5.37
N LEU A 29 -22.34 -1.22 6.38
CA LEU A 29 -21.49 -1.49 7.53
C LEU A 29 -22.35 -1.86 8.72
N ASP A 30 -21.85 -2.79 9.54
CA ASP A 30 -22.43 -3.03 10.85
C ASP A 30 -22.37 -1.74 11.70
N LYS A 31 -23.38 -1.57 12.54
CA LYS A 31 -23.51 -0.40 13.40
C LYS A 31 -22.30 -0.20 14.34
N ALA A 32 -21.66 -1.30 14.73
CA ALA A 32 -20.47 -1.27 15.57
C ALA A 32 -19.22 -0.71 14.81
N TYR A 33 -19.23 -0.78 13.48
CA TYR A 33 -18.16 -0.26 12.61
C TYR A 33 -18.59 0.96 11.83
N SER A 34 -19.65 1.63 12.26
CA SER A 34 -20.15 2.84 11.61
C SER A 34 -19.11 3.95 11.72
N PHE A 35 -18.81 4.57 10.58
CA PHE A 35 -18.03 5.80 10.53
C PHE A 35 -18.86 7.06 10.81
N LEU A 36 -20.12 6.89 11.23
CA LEU A 36 -20.96 8.01 11.66
C LEU A 36 -20.64 8.35 13.12
N LYS A 37 -20.44 9.64 13.37
CA LYS A 37 -20.35 10.18 14.73
C LYS A 37 -21.74 10.26 15.36
N GLU A 38 -21.80 10.56 16.64
CA GLU A 38 -23.05 10.72 17.38
C GLU A 38 -23.96 11.80 16.78
N ASP A 39 -23.39 12.83 16.19
CA ASP A 39 -24.10 13.93 15.50
C ASP A 39 -24.55 13.57 14.08
N GLY A 40 -24.33 12.36 13.61
CA GLY A 40 -24.67 11.88 12.27
C GLY A 40 -23.69 12.28 11.17
N SER A 41 -22.64 13.04 11.47
CA SER A 41 -21.61 13.37 10.49
C SER A 41 -20.63 12.21 10.27
N LEU A 42 -19.98 12.15 9.08
CA LEU A 42 -18.95 11.17 8.80
C LEU A 42 -17.68 11.46 9.61
N SER A 43 -17.08 10.40 10.13
CA SER A 43 -15.73 10.45 10.66
C SER A 43 -14.74 10.85 9.58
N VAL A 44 -13.72 11.61 9.96
CA VAL A 44 -12.58 11.95 9.06
C VAL A 44 -11.85 10.72 8.52
N TRP A 45 -11.99 9.58 9.17
CA TRP A 45 -11.40 8.32 8.76
C TRP A 45 -12.15 7.60 7.64
N ALA A 46 -13.44 7.91 7.43
CA ALA A 46 -14.25 7.26 6.40
C ALA A 46 -13.65 7.40 4.99
N PRO A 47 -13.28 8.60 4.50
CA PRO A 47 -12.64 8.73 3.19
C PRO A 47 -11.31 7.96 3.11
N TYR A 48 -10.54 7.93 4.19
CA TYR A 48 -9.27 7.22 4.23
C TYR A 48 -9.45 5.70 4.02
N TYR A 49 -10.37 5.08 4.74
CA TYR A 49 -10.64 3.65 4.59
C TYR A 49 -11.24 3.31 3.23
N PHE A 50 -12.18 4.12 2.75
CA PHE A 50 -12.84 3.85 1.47
C PHE A 50 -11.95 4.14 0.26
N SER A 51 -11.02 5.08 0.38
CA SER A 51 -10.02 5.33 -0.68
C SER A 51 -9.05 4.17 -0.90
N SER A 52 -8.95 3.26 0.08
CA SER A 52 -8.09 2.08 0.01
C SER A 52 -8.76 0.85 -0.62
N LEU A 53 -10.03 0.97 -1.04
CA LEU A 53 -10.71 -0.14 -1.73
C LEU A 53 -9.99 -0.45 -3.06
N PRO A 54 -9.64 -1.71 -3.30
CA PRO A 54 -8.93 -2.09 -4.50
C PRO A 54 -9.85 -1.98 -5.71
N VAL A 55 -9.51 -1.09 -6.63
CA VAL A 55 -10.16 -0.98 -7.94
C VAL A 55 -9.27 -1.66 -8.96
N VAL A 56 -9.82 -2.64 -9.67
CA VAL A 56 -9.09 -3.42 -10.66
C VAL A 56 -9.71 -3.27 -12.05
N HIS A 57 -8.90 -3.42 -13.10
CA HIS A 57 -9.40 -3.53 -14.46
C HIS A 57 -10.00 -4.92 -14.67
N LYS A 58 -11.31 -5.01 -14.81
CA LYS A 58 -12.06 -6.27 -14.83
C LYS A 58 -11.46 -7.30 -15.79
N GLU A 59 -11.29 -6.93 -17.05
CA GLU A 59 -10.80 -7.87 -18.07
C GLU A 59 -9.38 -8.39 -17.76
N LYS A 60 -8.48 -7.50 -17.33
CA LYS A 60 -7.12 -7.91 -16.93
C LYS A 60 -7.12 -8.76 -15.68
N TYR A 61 -7.96 -8.43 -14.70
CA TYR A 61 -8.07 -9.21 -13.48
C TYR A 61 -8.61 -10.62 -13.78
N GLU A 62 -9.69 -10.73 -14.55
CA GLU A 62 -10.27 -12.02 -14.94
C GLU A 62 -9.27 -12.87 -15.73
N ALA A 63 -8.51 -12.26 -16.65
CA ALA A 63 -7.47 -12.95 -17.41
C ALA A 63 -6.26 -13.36 -16.56
N SER A 64 -6.07 -12.73 -15.39
CA SER A 64 -4.95 -12.97 -14.48
C SER A 64 -5.26 -14.00 -13.39
N LYS A 65 -6.48 -14.52 -13.33
CA LYS A 65 -6.87 -15.53 -12.35
C LYS A 65 -6.16 -16.85 -12.62
N ILE A 66 -5.70 -17.45 -11.54
CA ILE A 66 -5.03 -18.75 -11.54
C ILE A 66 -5.90 -19.70 -10.75
N ALA A 67 -6.31 -20.79 -11.40
CA ALA A 67 -7.09 -21.83 -10.76
C ALA A 67 -6.32 -22.47 -9.59
N PRO A 68 -7.02 -22.91 -8.54
CA PRO A 68 -6.39 -23.63 -7.45
C PRO A 68 -5.67 -24.89 -7.95
N ALA A 69 -4.54 -25.20 -7.34
CA ALA A 69 -3.90 -26.50 -7.51
C ALA A 69 -4.78 -27.63 -6.95
N ASP A 70 -4.49 -28.86 -7.32
CA ASP A 70 -5.22 -30.04 -6.85
C ASP A 70 -5.27 -30.08 -5.31
N GLY A 71 -6.47 -30.17 -4.77
CA GLY A 71 -6.73 -30.19 -3.34
C GLY A 71 -6.83 -28.80 -2.66
N ALA A 72 -6.56 -27.72 -3.38
CA ALA A 72 -6.79 -26.36 -2.92
C ALA A 72 -8.15 -25.84 -3.42
N THR A 73 -8.66 -24.78 -2.78
CA THR A 73 -9.96 -24.20 -3.13
C THR A 73 -9.89 -22.71 -3.43
N LEU A 74 -8.80 -22.04 -3.05
CA LEU A 74 -8.63 -20.60 -3.23
C LEU A 74 -8.00 -20.30 -4.58
N TRP A 75 -8.66 -19.43 -5.34
CA TRP A 75 -8.12 -18.82 -6.52
C TRP A 75 -7.04 -17.79 -6.14
N THR A 76 -5.99 -17.73 -6.93
CA THR A 76 -4.98 -16.68 -6.85
C THR A 76 -5.01 -15.83 -8.12
N SER A 77 -4.20 -14.78 -8.17
CA SER A 77 -4.10 -13.93 -9.34
C SER A 77 -2.69 -13.40 -9.48
N ASN A 78 -2.22 -13.30 -10.73
CA ASN A 78 -0.99 -12.59 -11.07
C ASN A 78 -1.24 -11.16 -11.59
N TYR A 79 -2.42 -10.59 -11.29
CA TYR A 79 -2.73 -9.19 -11.57
C TYR A 79 -1.69 -8.27 -10.93
N ASN A 80 -1.22 -7.26 -11.66
CA ASN A 80 -0.14 -6.35 -11.26
C ASN A 80 1.25 -6.99 -11.02
N SER A 81 1.50 -8.17 -11.55
CA SER A 81 2.81 -8.84 -11.43
C SER A 81 3.72 -8.69 -12.65
N SER A 82 3.19 -8.22 -13.76
CA SER A 82 3.91 -7.96 -15.01
C SER A 82 3.33 -6.77 -15.75
N LEU A 83 4.02 -6.33 -16.80
CA LEU A 83 3.55 -5.26 -17.67
C LEU A 83 2.18 -5.58 -18.31
N GLU A 84 1.98 -6.82 -18.75
CA GLU A 84 0.75 -7.26 -19.40
C GLU A 84 -0.43 -7.31 -18.42
N THR A 85 -0.18 -7.69 -17.16
CA THR A 85 -1.21 -7.85 -16.16
C THR A 85 -1.50 -6.58 -15.36
N THR A 86 -0.72 -5.51 -15.57
CA THR A 86 -0.89 -4.24 -14.87
C THR A 86 -1.83 -3.29 -15.62
N ALA A 87 -2.69 -2.60 -14.88
CA ALA A 87 -3.47 -1.47 -15.36
C ALA A 87 -3.14 -0.21 -14.55
N SER A 88 -2.93 0.90 -15.24
CA SER A 88 -2.58 2.19 -14.61
C SER A 88 -3.74 3.16 -14.71
N TRP A 89 -4.23 3.63 -13.57
CA TRP A 89 -5.37 4.55 -13.43
C TRP A 89 -4.95 6.01 -13.25
N GLY A 90 -3.68 6.22 -12.89
CA GLY A 90 -3.14 7.52 -12.52
C GLY A 90 -2.50 8.28 -13.69
N PRO A 91 -1.84 9.42 -13.37
CA PRO A 91 -1.16 10.27 -14.34
C PRO A 91 0.05 9.61 -15.01
N TYR A 92 0.55 8.53 -14.43
CA TYR A 92 1.65 7.74 -14.98
C TYR A 92 1.22 6.29 -15.21
N LYS A 93 1.76 5.68 -16.25
CA LYS A 93 1.57 4.26 -16.58
C LYS A 93 2.89 3.52 -16.58
N LEU A 94 2.85 2.25 -16.19
CA LEU A 94 3.99 1.35 -16.27
C LEU A 94 4.30 1.04 -17.72
N VAL A 95 5.55 1.23 -18.14
CA VAL A 95 6.01 0.96 -19.53
C VAL A 95 7.16 -0.02 -19.61
N GLU A 96 7.94 -0.15 -18.53
CA GLU A 96 8.98 -1.16 -18.38
C GLU A 96 8.89 -1.77 -16.98
N PHE A 97 9.12 -3.06 -16.87
CA PHE A 97 9.16 -3.75 -15.59
C PHE A 97 10.02 -5.01 -15.67
N GLU A 98 11.01 -5.07 -14.79
CA GLU A 98 11.83 -6.25 -14.55
C GLU A 98 11.88 -6.53 -13.05
N ALA A 99 11.27 -7.64 -12.64
CA ALA A 99 11.14 -8.00 -11.24
C ALA A 99 12.52 -8.08 -10.55
N GLY A 100 12.67 -7.38 -9.43
CA GLY A 100 13.93 -7.33 -8.68
C GLY A 100 15.03 -6.45 -9.28
N SER A 101 14.80 -5.79 -10.39
CA SER A 101 15.78 -4.96 -11.10
C SER A 101 15.31 -3.51 -11.23
N HIS A 102 14.30 -3.26 -12.06
CA HIS A 102 13.86 -1.89 -12.33
C HIS A 102 12.42 -1.82 -12.83
N TYR A 103 11.86 -0.61 -12.81
CA TYR A 103 10.65 -0.26 -13.54
C TYR A 103 10.70 1.18 -14.05
N LYS A 104 9.92 1.44 -15.09
CA LYS A 104 9.77 2.77 -15.66
C LYS A 104 8.30 3.14 -15.78
N LEU A 105 8.00 4.36 -15.37
CA LEU A 105 6.70 4.98 -15.55
C LEU A 105 6.83 6.14 -16.54
N GLU A 106 5.84 6.28 -17.41
CA GLU A 106 5.71 7.44 -18.29
C GLU A 106 4.32 8.07 -18.15
N LYS A 107 4.15 9.30 -18.59
CA LYS A 107 2.85 9.97 -18.58
C LYS A 107 1.79 9.09 -19.24
N ASN A 108 0.67 8.94 -18.56
CA ASN A 108 -0.50 8.25 -19.10
C ASN A 108 -1.36 9.25 -19.90
N PRO A 109 -1.36 9.22 -21.24
CA PRO A 109 -2.10 10.18 -22.04
C PRO A 109 -3.60 10.10 -21.82
N ASN A 110 -4.10 8.96 -21.33
CA ASN A 110 -5.52 8.71 -21.13
C ASN A 110 -5.99 9.04 -19.70
N TRP A 111 -5.15 9.60 -18.86
CA TRP A 111 -5.57 9.95 -17.52
C TRP A 111 -6.58 11.09 -17.52
N TYR A 112 -7.72 10.85 -16.90
CA TYR A 112 -8.83 11.80 -16.83
C TYR A 112 -8.49 13.15 -16.18
N GLY A 113 -7.48 13.16 -15.31
CA GLY A 113 -7.12 14.36 -14.53
C GLY A 113 -6.42 15.45 -15.31
N TRP A 114 -5.94 15.21 -16.55
CA TRP A 114 -5.22 16.22 -17.32
C TRP A 114 -6.01 17.50 -17.57
N ASN A 115 -7.32 17.40 -17.64
CA ASN A 115 -8.22 18.53 -17.92
C ASN A 115 -8.89 19.09 -16.65
N MET A 116 -8.48 18.64 -15.47
CA MET A 116 -9.05 19.08 -14.19
C MET A 116 -8.20 20.19 -13.58
N GLU A 117 -8.83 21.31 -13.23
CA GLU A 117 -8.14 22.50 -12.67
C GLU A 117 -7.37 22.18 -11.39
N GLN A 118 -7.87 21.26 -10.55
CA GLN A 118 -7.22 20.85 -9.31
C GLN A 118 -5.84 20.17 -9.52
N TYR A 119 -5.58 19.65 -10.73
CA TYR A 119 -4.31 19.00 -11.06
C TYR A 119 -3.42 19.85 -11.96
N LYS A 120 -3.84 21.09 -12.26
CA LYS A 120 -3.06 22.02 -13.05
C LYS A 120 -1.69 22.27 -12.42
N ASN A 121 -0.66 22.23 -13.24
CA ASN A 121 0.74 22.37 -12.81
C ASN A 121 1.25 21.24 -11.90
N GLN A 122 0.52 20.14 -11.79
CA GLN A 122 1.00 18.92 -11.15
C GLN A 122 1.46 17.91 -12.21
N TYR A 123 2.19 16.90 -11.76
CA TYR A 123 2.64 15.78 -12.61
C TYR A 123 3.43 16.24 -13.86
N ASN A 124 4.33 17.22 -13.67
CA ASN A 124 5.13 17.80 -14.78
C ASN A 124 6.26 16.88 -15.26
N ILE A 125 6.68 15.93 -14.43
CA ILE A 125 7.71 14.93 -14.77
C ILE A 125 7.21 14.09 -15.94
N THR A 126 8.07 13.85 -16.93
CA THR A 126 7.69 13.09 -18.15
C THR A 126 7.84 11.60 -17.96
N ALA A 127 8.84 11.16 -17.19
CA ALA A 127 9.11 9.76 -16.89
C ALA A 127 9.75 9.62 -15.51
N ILE A 128 9.52 8.49 -14.87
CA ILE A 128 10.10 8.10 -13.59
C ILE A 128 10.78 6.76 -13.80
N ASN A 129 12.11 6.72 -13.62
CA ASN A 129 12.92 5.52 -13.74
C ASN A 129 13.32 5.08 -12.34
N CYS A 130 12.90 3.90 -11.92
CA CYS A 130 13.25 3.32 -10.63
C CYS A 130 14.16 2.13 -10.83
N ARG A 131 15.26 2.09 -10.10
CA ARG A 131 16.22 0.98 -10.11
C ARG A 131 16.39 0.45 -8.68
N LYS A 132 16.47 -0.86 -8.55
CA LYS A 132 16.83 -1.48 -7.29
C LYS A 132 18.34 -1.47 -7.14
N VAL A 133 18.83 -0.79 -6.12
CA VAL A 133 20.23 -0.84 -5.69
C VAL A 133 20.22 -1.17 -4.21
N GLU A 134 20.73 -2.35 -3.84
CA GLU A 134 20.58 -2.88 -2.48
C GLU A 134 21.43 -2.12 -1.47
N GLU A 135 22.69 -1.88 -1.82
CA GLU A 135 23.64 -1.24 -0.93
C GLU A 135 23.42 0.27 -0.79
N PHE A 136 23.21 0.73 0.45
CA PHE A 136 22.98 2.13 0.74
C PHE A 136 24.15 3.01 0.26
N SER A 137 25.38 2.62 0.54
CA SER A 137 26.57 3.39 0.12
C SER A 137 26.62 3.62 -1.38
N THR A 138 26.25 2.62 -2.18
CA THR A 138 26.17 2.75 -3.64
C THR A 138 25.08 3.72 -4.06
N ARG A 139 23.89 3.65 -3.44
CA ARG A 139 22.80 4.62 -3.71
C ARG A 139 23.21 6.03 -3.34
N TRP A 140 23.85 6.18 -2.18
CA TRP A 140 24.27 7.49 -1.68
C TRP A 140 25.32 8.11 -2.59
N MET A 141 26.31 7.36 -3.03
CA MET A 141 27.31 7.83 -3.98
C MET A 141 26.69 8.19 -5.33
N GLY A 142 25.75 7.39 -5.83
CA GLY A 142 25.03 7.71 -7.05
C GLY A 142 24.23 9.03 -6.95
N PHE A 143 23.59 9.28 -5.79
CA PHE A 143 22.93 10.56 -5.53
C PHE A 143 23.92 11.73 -5.52
N LEU A 144 25.05 11.60 -4.83
CA LEU A 144 26.08 12.64 -4.78
C LEU A 144 26.71 12.92 -6.15
N ASN A 145 26.77 11.93 -7.02
CA ASN A 145 27.27 12.06 -8.41
C ASN A 145 26.21 12.60 -9.38
N GLY A 146 24.95 12.73 -8.95
CA GLY A 146 23.85 13.19 -9.79
C GLY A 146 23.21 12.09 -10.67
N ASP A 147 23.44 10.80 -10.35
CA ASP A 147 22.81 9.68 -11.05
C ASP A 147 21.35 9.46 -10.60
N TYR A 148 20.99 9.98 -9.43
CA TYR A 148 19.66 9.90 -8.84
C TYR A 148 19.18 11.28 -8.41
N ASP A 149 17.88 11.52 -8.55
CA ASP A 149 17.23 12.80 -8.22
C ASP A 149 16.91 12.94 -6.73
N ASP A 150 16.81 11.82 -6.01
CA ASP A 150 16.55 11.83 -4.58
C ASP A 150 17.32 10.73 -3.84
N ALA A 151 17.47 10.91 -2.52
CA ALA A 151 18.00 9.88 -1.62
C ALA A 151 17.45 10.10 -0.20
N THR A 152 17.24 9.00 0.50
CA THR A 152 16.82 9.04 1.90
C THR A 152 18.04 8.99 2.81
N LEU A 153 18.16 9.96 3.73
CA LEU A 153 19.18 9.93 4.77
C LEU A 153 18.96 8.75 5.71
N GLN A 154 20.06 8.15 6.15
CA GLN A 154 20.08 7.14 7.19
C GLN A 154 20.73 7.67 8.46
N THR A 155 20.61 6.93 9.56
CA THR A 155 21.11 7.35 10.87
C THR A 155 22.58 7.75 10.84
N GLU A 156 23.38 7.05 10.01
CA GLU A 156 24.82 7.25 9.90
C GLU A 156 25.21 8.60 9.29
N ASN A 157 24.38 9.15 8.40
CA ASN A 157 24.71 10.38 7.67
C ASN A 157 23.73 11.53 7.93
N VAL A 158 22.70 11.31 8.73
CA VAL A 158 21.70 12.37 9.01
C VAL A 158 22.32 13.61 9.65
N ALA A 159 23.25 13.41 10.57
CA ALA A 159 23.88 14.51 11.32
C ALA A 159 24.67 15.45 10.41
N ASP A 160 25.29 14.94 9.35
CA ASP A 160 26.13 15.73 8.42
C ASP A 160 25.28 16.64 7.50
N TYR A 161 23.98 16.35 7.39
CA TYR A 161 23.10 17.02 6.44
C TYR A 161 21.92 17.75 7.07
N LEU A 162 21.78 17.75 8.40
CA LEU A 162 20.64 18.38 9.09
C LEU A 162 20.45 19.86 8.69
N ASP A 163 21.55 20.60 8.54
CA ASP A 163 21.54 22.01 8.19
C ASP A 163 21.66 22.26 6.67
N SER A 164 21.63 21.21 5.88
CA SER A 164 21.70 21.34 4.42
C SER A 164 20.42 21.94 3.86
N LYS A 165 20.54 22.94 2.99
CA LYS A 165 19.39 23.53 2.28
C LYS A 165 18.65 22.54 1.35
N TYR A 166 19.20 21.38 1.12
CA TYR A 166 18.62 20.31 0.28
C TYR A 166 17.89 19.27 1.12
N VAL A 167 18.02 19.31 2.44
CA VAL A 167 17.29 18.40 3.32
C VAL A 167 15.87 18.92 3.48
N TYR A 168 14.94 18.01 3.31
CA TYR A 168 13.53 18.24 3.44
C TYR A 168 12.96 17.35 4.54
N PHE A 169 12.31 17.95 5.50
CA PHE A 169 11.67 17.24 6.60
C PHE A 169 10.17 17.17 6.34
N THR A 170 9.63 15.97 6.37
CA THR A 170 8.19 15.78 6.33
C THR A 170 7.57 16.10 7.69
N SER A 171 6.28 16.41 7.71
CA SER A 171 5.53 16.55 8.96
C SER A 171 5.56 15.23 9.74
N THR A 172 5.42 15.35 11.07
CA THR A 172 5.30 14.18 11.96
C THR A 172 4.14 13.29 11.53
N SER A 173 4.38 11.99 11.58
CA SER A 173 3.35 10.99 11.34
C SER A 173 2.26 11.06 12.43
N THR A 174 1.07 10.54 12.13
CA THR A 174 -0.02 10.38 13.10
C THR A 174 0.21 9.25 14.10
N GLY A 175 1.28 8.47 13.90
CA GLY A 175 1.65 7.35 14.76
C GLY A 175 2.87 7.67 15.62
N THR A 176 2.90 7.10 16.81
CA THR A 176 4.05 7.15 17.71
C THR A 176 4.59 5.74 17.90
N PHE A 177 5.90 5.58 17.72
CA PHE A 177 6.58 4.34 18.06
C PHE A 177 6.97 4.39 19.52
N GLY A 178 6.63 3.35 20.27
CA GLY A 178 6.99 3.18 21.67
C GLY A 178 7.54 1.79 21.93
N MET A 179 8.47 1.69 22.85
CA MET A 179 8.95 0.42 23.38
C MET A 179 8.13 0.09 24.62
N GLN A 180 7.43 -1.05 24.61
CA GLN A 180 6.76 -1.56 25.79
C GLN A 180 7.67 -2.57 26.49
N LEU A 181 8.00 -2.29 27.74
CA LEU A 181 8.78 -3.18 28.57
C LEU A 181 7.85 -3.95 29.50
N TYR A 182 7.90 -5.26 29.41
CA TYR A 182 7.17 -6.12 30.34
C TYR A 182 7.97 -6.31 31.64
N SER A 183 7.48 -5.74 32.73
CA SER A 183 8.09 -5.88 34.04
C SER A 183 7.66 -7.17 34.78
N ASN A 184 6.60 -7.81 34.31
CA ASN A 184 6.11 -9.05 34.88
C ASN A 184 6.49 -10.25 34.02
N LEU A 185 7.56 -10.94 34.41
CA LEU A 185 8.08 -12.10 33.69
C LEU A 185 7.11 -13.28 33.64
N ASN A 186 6.21 -13.43 34.62
CA ASN A 186 5.24 -14.52 34.60
C ASN A 186 4.18 -14.31 33.50
N VAL A 187 3.71 -13.07 33.33
CA VAL A 187 2.78 -12.71 32.23
C VAL A 187 3.46 -12.90 30.88
N LEU A 188 4.72 -12.55 30.78
CA LEU A 188 5.47 -12.71 29.54
C LEU A 188 5.66 -14.21 29.20
N LYS A 189 6.03 -15.04 30.17
CA LYS A 189 6.17 -16.50 30.00
C LYS A 189 4.84 -17.16 29.62
N GLU A 190 3.74 -16.73 30.22
CA GLU A 190 2.41 -17.21 29.85
C GLU A 190 2.03 -16.84 28.41
N SER A 191 2.31 -15.62 28.00
CA SER A 191 2.09 -15.14 26.63
C SER A 191 2.95 -15.92 25.63
N GLU A 192 4.20 -16.22 25.96
CA GLU A 192 5.10 -17.02 25.13
C GLU A 192 4.60 -18.45 24.97
N ASN A 193 4.20 -19.09 26.04
CA ASN A 193 3.66 -20.45 26.02
C ASN A 193 2.40 -20.55 25.16
N ASN A 194 1.58 -19.50 25.15
CA ASN A 194 0.36 -19.46 24.35
C ASN A 194 0.60 -19.14 22.87
N ASN A 195 1.66 -18.42 22.55
CA ASN A 195 1.93 -17.93 21.19
C ASN A 195 3.17 -18.56 20.53
N GLY A 196 4.02 -19.27 21.30
CA GLY A 196 5.21 -19.96 20.78
C GLY A 196 6.25 -19.03 20.13
N ILE A 197 6.35 -17.77 20.59
CA ILE A 197 7.05 -16.74 19.81
C ILE A 197 8.52 -16.59 20.19
N LEU A 198 8.89 -16.72 21.45
CA LEU A 198 10.28 -16.45 21.89
C LEU A 198 10.68 -17.29 23.10
N ALA A 199 11.89 -17.82 23.06
CA ALA A 199 12.55 -18.36 24.24
C ALA A 199 12.99 -17.21 25.15
N ILE A 200 12.33 -17.03 26.28
CA ILE A 200 12.72 -16.04 27.28
C ILE A 200 14.00 -16.54 27.96
N GLN A 201 15.10 -15.87 27.69
CA GLN A 201 16.33 -16.10 28.42
C GLN A 201 16.24 -15.38 29.77
N GLU A 202 16.56 -16.09 30.84
CA GLU A 202 16.75 -15.46 32.14
C GLU A 202 18.03 -14.62 32.10
N PHE A 203 17.90 -13.36 32.46
CA PHE A 203 19.01 -12.44 32.64
C PHE A 203 19.54 -12.55 34.05
#